data_0eb9734fbf36e821099113255b9d91ca
#
_entry.id   0eb9734fbf36e821099113255b9d91ca
#
_cell.length_a   1.000
_cell.length_b   1.000
_cell.length_c   1.000
_cell.angle_alpha   90.00
_cell.angle_beta   90.00
_cell.angle_gamma   90.00
#
_symmetry.space_group_name_H-M   'P 1'
#
loop_
_entity.id
_entity.type
_entity.pdbx_description
1 polymer ?
#
loop_
_entity_poly.entity_id
_entity_poly.type
_entity_poly.pdbx_seq_one_letter_code
_entity_poly.pdbx_strand_id
1 'polypeptide(L)'
;MGKNLEGKEIGKGIRQLPNGKYSARYNDRFGVRKTLYGWNLQELKRKLNNAIYDEQNNEALVNESITLSEWYQILLEVHKYKVIGPNTKRHYEYIFNKIIRPILGSKRLCTISQLDVKAMLRELDVAGYGFATLDRCRILLLDMFNKAMIDNYVKRNPVKGIRLPKTDNNEIRVLTEEEQSLFFEASKGTFYDNLFVVMINTGLRVGEATALTWEDIDFNDKLIRVNKTLLYQKLEGDEMRTFHVGPPKTQASNRVIPISKECEIALKRPRKRRRKCRCKENEEAGEASN
;
A
#
# COMPACT_ATOMS: atom_id res chain seq x y z
N MET A 1 2.87 -34.55 40.02
CA MET A 1 3.80 -34.74 38.87
C MET A 1 3.07 -35.53 37.79
N GLY A 2 3.37 -35.28 36.49
CA GLY A 2 2.77 -36.07 35.41
C GLY A 2 3.42 -37.44 35.30
N LYS A 3 2.61 -38.48 34.97
CA LYS A 3 3.10 -39.85 34.85
C LYS A 3 2.91 -40.39 33.43
N ASN A 4 3.76 -41.33 33.01
CA ASN A 4 3.55 -42.11 31.80
C ASN A 4 2.57 -43.27 32.06
N LEU A 5 2.28 -44.06 31.03
CA LEU A 5 1.36 -45.24 31.13
C LEU A 5 1.87 -46.35 32.07
N GLU A 6 3.18 -46.38 32.34
CA GLU A 6 3.84 -47.30 33.27
C GLU A 6 3.95 -46.74 34.70
N GLY A 7 3.37 -45.57 34.98
CA GLY A 7 3.38 -44.93 36.29
C GLY A 7 4.67 -44.13 36.62
N LYS A 8 5.65 -44.08 35.70
CA LYS A 8 6.92 -43.35 35.90
C LYS A 8 6.70 -41.85 35.75
N GLU A 9 7.34 -41.06 36.62
CA GLU A 9 7.28 -39.62 36.56
C GLU A 9 8.02 -39.06 35.33
N ILE A 10 7.32 -38.21 34.56
CA ILE A 10 7.82 -37.64 33.28
C ILE A 10 7.97 -36.11 33.29
N GLY A 11 7.51 -35.48 34.38
CA GLY A 11 7.64 -34.01 34.57
C GLY A 11 6.30 -33.34 34.89
N LYS A 12 6.38 -32.11 35.45
CA LYS A 12 5.20 -31.29 35.80
C LYS A 12 4.48 -30.83 34.53
N GLY A 13 3.17 -31.03 34.49
CA GLY A 13 2.34 -30.58 33.34
C GLY A 13 2.41 -31.50 32.10
N ILE A 14 3.17 -32.62 32.15
CA ILE A 14 3.34 -33.57 31.06
C ILE A 14 2.59 -34.87 31.42
N ARG A 15 1.86 -35.46 30.46
CA ARG A 15 1.22 -36.75 30.58
C ARG A 15 1.33 -37.56 29.28
N GLN A 16 1.34 -38.89 29.39
CA GLN A 16 1.21 -39.76 28.25
C GLN A 16 -0.27 -40.08 28.02
N LEU A 17 -0.68 -40.02 26.77
CA LEU A 17 -2.05 -40.36 26.34
C LEU A 17 -2.15 -41.86 26.02
N PRO A 18 -3.34 -42.47 26.03
CA PRO A 18 -3.54 -43.90 25.73
C PRO A 18 -2.98 -44.34 24.37
N ASN A 19 -2.90 -43.44 23.40
CA ASN A 19 -2.32 -43.69 22.08
C ASN A 19 -0.77 -43.59 22.04
N GLY A 20 -0.12 -43.51 23.21
CA GLY A 20 1.34 -43.41 23.33
C GLY A 20 1.91 -42.00 23.15
N LYS A 21 1.14 -41.03 22.67
CA LYS A 21 1.54 -39.64 22.46
C LYS A 21 1.66 -38.90 23.80
N TYR A 22 2.64 -38.00 23.91
CA TYR A 22 2.78 -37.16 25.09
C TYR A 22 2.07 -35.83 24.87
N SER A 23 1.48 -35.25 25.94
CA SER A 23 0.95 -33.89 25.96
C SER A 23 1.56 -33.12 27.12
N ALA A 24 1.92 -31.87 26.85
CA ALA A 24 2.48 -30.92 27.84
C ALA A 24 1.58 -29.68 27.90
N ARG A 25 1.31 -29.18 29.11
CA ARG A 25 0.45 -28.02 29.34
C ARG A 25 1.24 -26.92 30.03
N TYR A 26 1.06 -25.69 29.56
CA TYR A 26 1.58 -24.48 30.19
C TYR A 26 0.55 -23.34 30.05
N ASN A 27 0.72 -22.29 30.85
CA ASN A 27 -0.09 -21.07 30.69
C ASN A 27 0.76 -20.05 29.95
N ASP A 28 0.13 -19.36 28.97
CA ASP A 28 0.78 -18.23 28.32
C ASP A 28 0.77 -16.99 29.25
N ARG A 29 1.37 -15.90 28.80
CA ARG A 29 1.48 -14.60 29.53
C ARG A 29 0.12 -13.98 29.87
N PHE A 30 -0.94 -14.38 29.19
CA PHE A 30 -2.31 -13.90 29.42
C PHE A 30 -3.09 -14.86 30.34
N GLY A 31 -2.46 -15.90 30.87
CA GLY A 31 -3.08 -16.90 31.74
C GLY A 31 -3.87 -17.97 30.98
N VAL A 32 -3.86 -17.95 29.64
CA VAL A 32 -4.55 -18.93 28.80
C VAL A 32 -3.75 -20.23 28.76
N ARG A 33 -4.44 -21.36 29.01
CA ARG A 33 -3.79 -22.68 29.02
C ARG A 33 -3.56 -23.19 27.60
N LYS A 34 -2.29 -23.40 27.22
CA LYS A 34 -1.86 -24.02 25.95
C LYS A 34 -1.41 -25.46 26.16
N THR A 35 -1.54 -26.28 25.11
CA THR A 35 -1.13 -27.70 25.13
C THR A 35 -0.27 -28.01 23.92
N LEU A 36 0.89 -28.60 24.16
CA LEU A 36 1.79 -29.13 23.14
C LEU A 36 1.67 -30.66 23.09
N TYR A 37 1.88 -31.23 21.91
CA TYR A 37 1.86 -32.65 21.68
C TYR A 37 3.13 -33.13 20.99
N GLY A 38 3.59 -34.35 21.32
CA GLY A 38 4.74 -34.97 20.68
C GLY A 38 4.77 -36.49 20.92
N TRP A 39 5.47 -37.20 20.05
CA TRP A 39 5.70 -38.63 20.18
C TRP A 39 6.94 -38.94 21.00
N ASN A 40 7.92 -38.04 21.03
CA ASN A 40 9.16 -38.18 21.80
C ASN A 40 9.10 -37.27 23.03
N LEU A 41 9.31 -37.85 24.21
CA LEU A 41 9.24 -37.15 25.48
C LEU A 41 10.36 -36.06 25.62
N GLN A 42 11.57 -36.35 25.15
CA GLN A 42 12.69 -35.39 25.27
C GLN A 42 12.45 -34.19 24.34
N GLU A 43 12.00 -34.44 23.13
CA GLU A 43 11.64 -33.38 22.18
C GLU A 43 10.48 -32.51 22.71
N LEU A 44 9.46 -33.13 23.30
CA LEU A 44 8.34 -32.40 23.90
C LEU A 44 8.79 -31.56 25.11
N LYS A 45 9.69 -32.08 25.96
CA LYS A 45 10.28 -31.30 27.06
C LYS A 45 11.05 -30.08 26.55
N ARG A 46 11.85 -30.25 25.49
CA ARG A 46 12.56 -29.13 24.85
C ARG A 46 11.60 -28.09 24.29
N LYS A 47 10.53 -28.53 23.58
CA LYS A 47 9.49 -27.63 23.07
C LYS A 47 8.75 -26.90 24.19
N LEU A 48 8.45 -27.57 25.28
CA LEU A 48 7.81 -26.97 26.46
C LEU A 48 8.69 -25.91 27.12
N ASN A 49 9.96 -26.23 27.36
CA ASN A 49 10.90 -25.28 27.96
C ASN A 49 11.10 -24.03 27.07
N ASN A 50 11.24 -24.23 25.75
CA ASN A 50 11.32 -23.11 24.81
C ASN A 50 10.06 -22.27 24.83
N ALA A 51 8.86 -22.89 24.83
CA ALA A 51 7.61 -22.17 24.88
C ALA A 51 7.44 -21.35 26.18
N ILE A 52 7.80 -21.92 27.32
CA ILE A 52 7.80 -21.21 28.61
C ILE A 52 8.81 -20.06 28.61
N TYR A 53 10.01 -20.27 28.07
CA TYR A 53 11.04 -19.24 27.94
C TYR A 53 10.58 -18.09 27.04
N ASP A 54 10.01 -18.41 25.86
CA ASP A 54 9.46 -17.42 24.92
C ASP A 54 8.33 -16.58 25.57
N GLU A 55 7.45 -17.22 26.39
CA GLU A 55 6.41 -16.50 27.12
C GLU A 55 6.99 -15.58 28.22
N GLN A 56 7.97 -16.07 28.97
CA GLN A 56 8.62 -15.29 30.04
C GLN A 56 9.38 -14.07 29.51
N ASN A 57 9.97 -14.18 28.32
CA ASN A 57 10.71 -13.10 27.67
C ASN A 57 9.86 -12.27 26.69
N ASN A 58 8.55 -12.43 26.68
CA ASN A 58 7.64 -11.81 25.70
C ASN A 58 7.97 -12.14 24.22
N GLU A 59 8.65 -13.27 23.97
CA GLU A 59 9.01 -13.72 22.61
C GLU A 59 7.98 -14.66 21.98
N ALA A 60 6.99 -15.12 22.75
CA ALA A 60 5.92 -15.96 22.22
C ALA A 60 5.03 -15.18 21.27
N LEU A 61 4.66 -15.80 20.14
CA LEU A 61 3.77 -15.18 19.15
C LEU A 61 2.34 -15.07 19.70
N VAL A 62 1.71 -13.93 19.42
CA VAL A 62 0.32 -13.66 19.84
C VAL A 62 -0.66 -14.63 19.21
N ASN A 63 -0.50 -14.89 17.90
CA ASN A 63 -1.36 -15.81 17.15
C ASN A 63 -0.58 -16.46 16.01
N GLU A 64 -0.28 -17.75 16.12
CA GLU A 64 0.44 -18.50 15.10
C GLU A 64 -0.45 -18.95 13.92
N SER A 65 -1.77 -18.89 14.07
CA SER A 65 -2.71 -19.35 13.05
C SER A 65 -3.13 -18.26 12.08
N ILE A 66 -2.90 -16.99 12.39
CA ILE A 66 -3.30 -15.85 11.56
C ILE A 66 -2.68 -15.93 10.16
N THR A 67 -3.49 -15.71 9.15
CA THR A 67 -3.05 -15.64 7.75
C THR A 67 -2.53 -14.25 7.40
N LEU A 68 -1.79 -14.15 6.28
CA LEU A 68 -1.35 -12.84 5.75
C LEU A 68 -2.54 -11.94 5.39
N SER A 69 -3.66 -12.52 4.91
CA SER A 69 -4.88 -11.76 4.59
C SER A 69 -5.55 -11.18 5.83
N GLU A 70 -5.68 -11.94 6.90
CA GLU A 70 -6.24 -11.47 8.16
C GLU A 70 -5.35 -10.39 8.79
N TRP A 71 -4.02 -10.59 8.76
CA TRP A 71 -3.08 -9.58 9.22
C TRP A 71 -3.17 -8.26 8.42
N TYR A 72 -3.38 -8.35 7.10
CA TYR A 72 -3.56 -7.17 6.27
C TYR A 72 -4.78 -6.34 6.69
N GLN A 73 -5.89 -6.96 7.09
CA GLN A 73 -7.06 -6.23 7.63
C GLN A 73 -6.70 -5.50 8.93
N ILE A 74 -6.03 -6.19 9.86
CA ILE A 74 -5.55 -5.56 11.10
C ILE A 74 -4.61 -4.39 10.80
N LEU A 75 -3.70 -4.54 9.83
CA LEU A 75 -2.82 -3.45 9.41
C LEU A 75 -3.62 -2.21 8.99
N LEU A 76 -4.65 -2.37 8.16
CA LEU A 76 -5.46 -1.25 7.67
C LEU A 76 -6.29 -0.61 8.78
N GLU A 77 -6.93 -1.42 9.59
CA GLU A 77 -7.90 -0.97 10.61
C GLU A 77 -7.22 -0.38 11.85
N VAL A 78 -6.06 -0.92 12.23
CA VAL A 78 -5.38 -0.52 13.46
C VAL A 78 -4.18 0.40 13.15
N HIS A 79 -3.21 -0.10 12.36
CA HIS A 79 -1.95 0.64 12.15
C HIS A 79 -2.06 1.77 11.14
N LYS A 80 -2.98 1.66 10.18
CA LYS A 80 -3.13 2.65 9.08
C LYS A 80 -4.38 3.51 9.22
N TYR A 81 -5.19 3.27 10.25
CA TYR A 81 -6.40 4.07 10.49
C TYR A 81 -6.06 5.56 10.59
N LYS A 82 -6.61 6.37 9.68
CA LYS A 82 -6.35 7.83 9.55
C LYS A 82 -4.87 8.24 9.41
N VAL A 83 -3.94 7.28 9.31
CA VAL A 83 -2.50 7.56 9.15
C VAL A 83 -2.15 7.74 7.67
N ILE A 84 -2.82 7.00 6.78
CA ILE A 84 -2.58 7.06 5.34
C ILE A 84 -3.74 7.76 4.63
N GLY A 85 -3.38 8.57 3.62
CA GLY A 85 -4.39 9.22 2.78
C GLY A 85 -5.12 8.23 1.86
N PRO A 86 -6.31 8.63 1.34
CA PRO A 86 -7.17 7.75 0.52
C PRO A 86 -6.47 7.13 -0.69
N ASN A 87 -5.60 7.87 -1.36
CA ASN A 87 -4.83 7.36 -2.49
C ASN A 87 -3.86 6.24 -2.09
N THR A 88 -3.19 6.38 -0.95
CA THR A 88 -2.28 5.35 -0.44
C THR A 88 -3.06 4.11 -0.03
N LYS A 89 -4.22 4.27 0.65
CA LYS A 89 -5.13 3.16 1.00
C LYS A 89 -5.51 2.38 -0.26
N ARG A 90 -5.99 3.06 -1.30
CA ARG A 90 -6.36 2.42 -2.58
C ARG A 90 -5.20 1.70 -3.25
N HIS A 91 -3.99 2.26 -3.21
CA HIS A 91 -2.79 1.58 -3.73
C HIS A 91 -2.45 0.33 -2.94
N TYR A 92 -2.53 0.36 -1.62
CA TYR A 92 -2.34 -0.80 -0.75
C TYR A 92 -3.37 -1.89 -1.07
N GLU A 93 -4.65 -1.52 -1.19
CA GLU A 93 -5.74 -2.43 -1.54
C GLU A 93 -5.53 -3.08 -2.91
N TYR A 94 -5.11 -2.31 -3.91
CA TYR A 94 -4.81 -2.84 -5.24
C TYR A 94 -3.64 -3.83 -5.20
N ILE A 95 -2.49 -3.42 -4.64
CA ILE A 95 -1.29 -4.25 -4.55
C ILE A 95 -1.57 -5.53 -3.75
N PHE A 96 -2.23 -5.38 -2.61
CA PHE A 96 -2.52 -6.55 -1.77
C PHE A 96 -3.53 -7.48 -2.44
N ASN A 97 -4.73 -7.00 -2.74
CA ASN A 97 -5.84 -7.86 -3.18
C ASN A 97 -5.63 -8.46 -4.58
N LYS A 98 -4.99 -7.71 -5.49
CA LYS A 98 -4.81 -8.15 -6.88
C LYS A 98 -3.51 -8.91 -7.12
N ILE A 99 -2.46 -8.65 -6.33
CA ILE A 99 -1.12 -9.16 -6.62
C ILE A 99 -0.62 -10.08 -5.50
N ILE A 100 -0.62 -9.64 -4.23
CA ILE A 100 -0.02 -10.40 -3.14
C ILE A 100 -0.95 -11.52 -2.64
N ARG A 101 -2.22 -11.18 -2.42
CA ARG A 101 -3.22 -12.08 -1.83
C ARG A 101 -3.39 -13.41 -2.58
N PRO A 102 -3.43 -13.46 -3.92
CA PRO A 102 -3.57 -14.72 -4.65
C PRO A 102 -2.42 -15.71 -4.37
N ILE A 103 -1.21 -15.22 -4.09
CA ILE A 103 0.00 -16.04 -3.93
C ILE A 103 0.28 -16.34 -2.46
N LEU A 104 0.22 -15.34 -1.59
CA LEU A 104 0.63 -15.47 -0.19
C LEU A 104 -0.51 -15.31 0.82
N GLY A 105 -1.68 -14.82 0.40
CA GLY A 105 -2.75 -14.40 1.30
C GLY A 105 -3.28 -15.47 2.26
N SER A 106 -3.35 -16.73 1.83
CA SER A 106 -3.83 -17.86 2.64
C SER A 106 -2.75 -18.50 3.53
N LYS A 107 -1.47 -18.12 3.33
CA LYS A 107 -0.38 -18.65 4.17
C LYS A 107 -0.44 -18.06 5.57
N ARG A 108 -0.11 -18.87 6.57
CA ARG A 108 0.06 -18.38 7.95
C ARG A 108 1.22 -17.40 8.00
N LEU A 109 1.00 -16.27 8.63
CA LEU A 109 1.95 -15.15 8.68
C LEU A 109 3.33 -15.59 9.21
N CYS A 110 3.36 -16.37 10.29
CA CYS A 110 4.59 -16.87 10.92
C CYS A 110 5.36 -17.91 10.09
N THR A 111 4.72 -18.53 9.09
CA THR A 111 5.34 -19.55 8.22
C THR A 111 5.92 -18.97 6.93
N ILE A 112 5.60 -17.73 6.59
CA ILE A 112 6.12 -17.09 5.39
C ILE A 112 7.62 -16.85 5.55
N SER A 113 8.39 -17.49 4.67
CA SER A 113 9.85 -17.39 4.63
C SER A 113 10.34 -16.35 3.63
N GLN A 114 11.62 -16.00 3.72
CA GLN A 114 12.25 -15.14 2.71
C GLN A 114 12.21 -15.77 1.32
N LEU A 115 12.26 -17.11 1.25
CA LEU A 115 12.18 -17.84 -0.02
C LEU A 115 10.80 -17.70 -0.66
N ASP A 116 9.72 -17.74 0.13
CA ASP A 116 8.36 -17.53 -0.37
C ASP A 116 8.19 -16.14 -0.99
N VAL A 117 8.72 -15.12 -0.32
CA VAL A 117 8.66 -13.73 -0.85
C VAL A 117 9.48 -13.59 -2.14
N LYS A 118 10.68 -14.17 -2.18
CA LYS A 118 11.52 -14.16 -3.39
C LYS A 118 10.86 -14.93 -4.55
N ALA A 119 10.23 -16.07 -4.25
CA ALA A 119 9.50 -16.86 -5.26
C ALA A 119 8.33 -16.06 -5.84
N MET A 120 7.52 -15.42 -4.99
CA MET A 120 6.44 -14.54 -5.44
C MET A 120 6.96 -13.40 -6.32
N LEU A 121 8.02 -12.70 -5.91
CA LEU A 121 8.57 -11.58 -6.70
C LEU A 121 9.11 -12.06 -8.06
N ARG A 122 9.72 -13.25 -8.12
CA ARG A 122 10.18 -13.87 -9.35
C ARG A 122 9.00 -14.27 -10.26
N GLU A 123 7.95 -14.85 -9.69
CA GLU A 123 6.73 -15.20 -10.43
C GLU A 123 6.11 -13.96 -11.10
N LEU A 124 6.03 -12.86 -10.36
CA LEU A 124 5.52 -11.59 -10.87
C LEU A 124 6.42 -11.00 -11.97
N ASP A 125 7.75 -11.10 -11.83
CA ASP A 125 8.71 -10.65 -12.82
C ASP A 125 8.56 -11.44 -14.13
N VAL A 126 8.47 -12.77 -14.04
CA VAL A 126 8.20 -13.66 -15.20
C VAL A 126 6.84 -13.37 -15.84
N ALA A 127 5.84 -12.98 -15.04
CA ALA A 127 4.53 -12.55 -15.54
C ALA A 127 4.54 -11.15 -16.19
N GLY A 128 5.70 -10.48 -16.26
CA GLY A 128 5.87 -9.19 -16.94
C GLY A 128 5.53 -7.96 -16.09
N TYR A 129 5.41 -8.09 -14.77
CA TYR A 129 5.24 -6.92 -13.91
C TYR A 129 6.54 -6.10 -13.84
N GLY A 130 6.43 -4.80 -14.10
CA GLY A 130 7.59 -3.91 -14.08
C GLY A 130 8.14 -3.69 -12.65
N PHE A 131 9.44 -3.30 -12.58
CA PHE A 131 10.19 -3.06 -11.35
C PHE A 131 9.42 -2.23 -10.30
N ALA A 132 8.75 -1.15 -10.71
CA ALA A 132 7.98 -0.29 -9.80
C ALA A 132 6.85 -1.04 -9.07
N THR A 133 6.24 -2.04 -9.73
CA THR A 133 5.18 -2.87 -9.12
C THR A 133 5.79 -3.88 -8.15
N LEU A 134 6.89 -4.53 -8.52
CA LEU A 134 7.64 -5.45 -7.66
C LEU A 134 8.12 -4.74 -6.39
N ASP A 135 8.66 -3.53 -6.54
CA ASP A 135 9.13 -2.74 -5.39
C ASP A 135 7.98 -2.31 -4.47
N ARG A 136 6.83 -1.94 -5.02
CA ARG A 136 5.63 -1.65 -4.20
C ARG A 136 5.15 -2.87 -3.42
N CYS A 137 5.16 -4.07 -4.03
CA CYS A 137 4.85 -5.32 -3.31
C CYS A 137 5.84 -5.55 -2.18
N ARG A 138 7.15 -5.39 -2.43
CA ARG A 138 8.21 -5.53 -1.45
C ARG A 138 8.04 -4.52 -0.30
N ILE A 139 7.78 -3.25 -0.60
CA ILE A 139 7.60 -2.18 0.40
C ILE A 139 6.37 -2.46 1.27
N LEU A 140 5.24 -2.85 0.68
CA LEU A 140 4.03 -3.18 1.43
C LEU A 140 4.26 -4.36 2.37
N LEU A 141 4.83 -5.46 1.86
CA LEU A 141 5.16 -6.63 2.68
C LEU A 141 6.17 -6.28 3.78
N LEU A 142 7.19 -5.46 3.48
CA LEU A 142 8.18 -5.01 4.47
C LEU A 142 7.52 -4.28 5.63
N ASP A 143 6.59 -3.37 5.34
CA ASP A 143 5.82 -2.62 6.35
C ASP A 143 4.89 -3.55 7.15
N MET A 144 4.17 -4.46 6.47
CA MET A 144 3.31 -5.46 7.11
C MET A 144 4.07 -6.30 8.13
N PHE A 145 5.22 -6.85 7.73
CA PHE A 145 6.04 -7.70 8.61
C PHE A 145 6.78 -6.90 9.71
N ASN A 146 7.14 -5.64 9.46
CA ASN A 146 7.68 -4.79 10.52
C ASN A 146 6.64 -4.54 11.62
N LYS A 147 5.38 -4.28 11.26
CA LYS A 147 4.28 -4.12 12.23
C LYS A 147 3.98 -5.44 12.93
N ALA A 148 3.96 -6.55 12.18
CA ALA A 148 3.76 -7.88 12.76
C ALA A 148 4.87 -8.28 13.77
N MET A 149 6.10 -7.83 13.58
CA MET A 149 7.18 -8.01 14.55
C MET A 149 6.93 -7.20 15.83
N ILE A 150 6.54 -5.93 15.69
CA ILE A 150 6.26 -5.04 16.83
C ILE A 150 5.15 -5.64 17.70
N ASP A 151 4.12 -6.20 17.06
CA ASP A 151 2.96 -6.78 17.75
C ASP A 151 3.15 -8.28 18.10
N ASN A 152 4.36 -8.82 17.96
CA ASN A 152 4.71 -10.21 18.27
C ASN A 152 3.90 -11.29 17.51
N TYR A 153 3.47 -11.01 16.27
CA TYR A 153 2.89 -12.01 15.37
C TYR A 153 3.94 -12.81 14.60
N VAL A 154 5.15 -12.26 14.44
CA VAL A 154 6.30 -12.93 13.83
C VAL A 154 7.58 -12.56 14.57
N LYS A 155 8.54 -13.51 14.67
CA LYS A 155 9.85 -13.27 15.32
C LYS A 155 10.82 -12.48 14.45
N ARG A 156 10.66 -12.50 13.13
CA ARG A 156 11.55 -11.83 12.16
C ARG A 156 10.79 -11.41 10.90
N ASN A 157 11.31 -10.39 10.24
CA ASN A 157 10.76 -9.93 8.97
C ASN A 157 11.43 -10.68 7.81
N PRO A 158 10.69 -11.53 7.05
CA PRO A 158 11.24 -12.30 5.94
C PRO A 158 11.58 -11.44 4.71
N VAL A 159 11.12 -10.20 4.66
CA VAL A 159 11.34 -9.27 3.53
C VAL A 159 12.64 -8.49 3.69
N LYS A 160 13.15 -8.41 4.93
CA LYS A 160 14.37 -7.64 5.23
C LYS A 160 15.57 -8.16 4.43
N GLY A 161 16.24 -7.24 3.73
CA GLY A 161 17.42 -7.58 2.92
C GLY A 161 17.12 -8.13 1.52
N ILE A 162 15.86 -8.26 1.11
CA ILE A 162 15.51 -8.60 -0.27
C ILE A 162 15.83 -7.40 -1.16
N ARG A 163 16.66 -7.64 -2.16
CA ARG A 163 16.98 -6.70 -3.23
C ARG A 163 16.30 -7.17 -4.52
N LEU A 164 15.70 -6.24 -5.23
CA LEU A 164 15.17 -6.49 -6.58
C LEU A 164 16.33 -6.41 -7.61
N PRO A 165 16.19 -7.07 -8.77
CA PRO A 165 17.12 -6.90 -9.88
C PRO A 165 17.25 -5.41 -10.22
N LYS A 166 18.46 -4.97 -10.52
CA LYS A 166 18.66 -3.62 -11.04
C LYS A 166 17.99 -3.56 -12.41
N THR A 167 17.10 -2.62 -12.60
CA THR A 167 16.67 -2.21 -13.94
C THR A 167 17.63 -1.16 -14.45
N ASP A 168 17.94 -1.17 -15.72
CA ASP A 168 18.63 -0.06 -16.34
C ASP A 168 17.81 1.19 -16.05
N ASN A 169 18.45 2.16 -15.40
CA ASN A 169 17.81 3.43 -15.13
C ASN A 169 17.54 4.06 -16.50
N ASN A 170 16.28 4.06 -16.92
CA ASN A 170 15.89 4.91 -18.04
C ASN A 170 16.25 6.33 -17.66
N GLU A 171 17.20 6.93 -18.37
CA GLU A 171 17.52 8.33 -18.22
C GLU A 171 16.22 9.14 -18.34
N ILE A 172 16.02 10.05 -17.38
CA ILE A 172 14.86 10.94 -17.43
C ILE A 172 15.07 11.84 -18.63
N ARG A 173 14.31 11.58 -19.71
CA ARG A 173 14.35 12.43 -20.89
C ARG A 173 13.60 13.73 -20.60
N VAL A 174 14.29 14.83 -20.73
CA VAL A 174 13.73 16.19 -20.70
C VAL A 174 13.50 16.63 -22.14
N LEU A 175 12.44 17.38 -22.41
CA LEU A 175 12.20 17.96 -23.73
C LEU A 175 13.30 18.99 -24.05
N THR A 176 13.81 18.98 -25.27
CA THR A 176 14.69 20.03 -25.76
C THR A 176 13.90 21.33 -25.99
N GLU A 177 14.59 22.46 -26.18
CA GLU A 177 13.93 23.74 -26.43
C GLU A 177 13.12 23.71 -27.74
N GLU A 178 13.61 23.01 -28.76
CA GLU A 178 12.91 22.82 -30.02
C GLU A 178 11.64 21.97 -29.82
N GLU A 179 11.73 20.86 -29.09
CA GLU A 179 10.59 20.01 -28.76
C GLU A 179 9.54 20.75 -27.93
N GLN A 180 9.98 21.60 -26.98
CA GLN A 180 9.11 22.49 -26.22
C GLN A 180 8.37 23.46 -27.13
N SER A 181 9.10 24.10 -28.05
CA SER A 181 8.53 25.08 -29.00
C SER A 181 7.47 24.40 -29.88
N LEU A 182 7.78 23.25 -30.46
CA LEU A 182 6.84 22.44 -31.24
C LEU A 182 5.58 22.03 -30.41
N PHE A 183 5.78 21.61 -29.16
CA PHE A 183 4.68 21.27 -28.28
C PHE A 183 3.73 22.44 -28.05
N PHE A 184 4.29 23.63 -27.73
CA PHE A 184 3.46 24.82 -27.51
C PHE A 184 2.78 25.32 -28.78
N GLU A 185 3.43 25.17 -29.93
CA GLU A 185 2.81 25.51 -31.21
C GLU A 185 1.65 24.57 -31.53
N ALA A 186 1.82 23.29 -31.36
CA ALA A 186 0.76 22.29 -31.56
C ALA A 186 -0.39 22.43 -30.52
N SER A 187 -0.12 22.91 -29.31
CA SER A 187 -1.13 23.11 -28.28
C SER A 187 -1.95 24.41 -28.45
N LYS A 188 -1.46 25.35 -29.25
CA LYS A 188 -2.14 26.65 -29.47
C LYS A 188 -3.59 26.47 -29.86
N GLY A 189 -4.46 27.19 -29.15
CA GLY A 189 -5.90 27.18 -29.42
C GLY A 189 -6.64 25.93 -28.97
N THR A 190 -5.97 24.96 -28.39
CA THR A 190 -6.65 23.84 -27.70
C THR A 190 -7.26 24.29 -26.38
N PHE A 191 -8.11 23.45 -25.81
CA PHE A 191 -8.69 23.70 -24.48
C PHE A 191 -7.66 23.81 -23.36
N TYR A 192 -6.51 23.15 -23.52
CA TYR A 192 -5.45 23.03 -22.51
C TYR A 192 -4.30 24.01 -22.73
N ASP A 193 -4.29 24.78 -23.79
CA ASP A 193 -3.20 25.73 -24.14
C ASP A 193 -2.77 26.59 -22.94
N ASN A 194 -3.70 27.33 -22.36
CA ASN A 194 -3.40 28.18 -21.20
C ASN A 194 -2.91 27.39 -19.98
N LEU A 195 -3.43 26.18 -19.75
CA LEU A 195 -3.00 25.33 -18.66
C LEU A 195 -1.54 24.92 -18.81
N PHE A 196 -1.12 24.51 -20.01
CA PHE A 196 0.27 24.13 -20.28
C PHE A 196 1.23 25.30 -20.11
N VAL A 197 0.87 26.50 -20.58
CA VAL A 197 1.67 27.72 -20.40
C VAL A 197 1.80 28.06 -18.92
N VAL A 198 0.72 28.01 -18.15
CA VAL A 198 0.76 28.24 -16.70
C VAL A 198 1.64 27.22 -16.01
N MET A 199 1.50 25.93 -16.32
CA MET A 199 2.26 24.86 -15.67
C MET A 199 3.77 24.97 -15.93
N ILE A 200 4.21 25.27 -17.15
CA ILE A 200 5.64 25.39 -17.47
C ILE A 200 6.27 26.59 -16.77
N ASN A 201 5.54 27.72 -16.69
CA ASN A 201 6.02 28.94 -16.06
C ASN A 201 6.04 28.90 -14.53
N THR A 202 5.26 27.99 -13.91
CA THR A 202 5.06 27.97 -12.46
C THR A 202 5.58 26.70 -11.78
N GLY A 203 5.84 25.64 -12.54
CA GLY A 203 6.19 24.33 -11.99
C GLY A 203 5.06 23.69 -11.14
N LEU A 204 3.81 24.11 -11.34
CA LEU A 204 2.66 23.53 -10.66
C LEU A 204 2.44 22.08 -11.07
N ARG A 205 2.13 21.22 -10.10
CA ARG A 205 1.63 19.88 -10.40
C ARG A 205 0.23 19.98 -11.02
N VAL A 206 -0.15 18.99 -11.85
CA VAL A 206 -1.49 18.97 -12.49
C VAL A 206 -2.61 19.20 -11.48
N GLY A 207 -2.58 18.50 -10.34
CA GLY A 207 -3.60 18.66 -9.30
C GLY A 207 -3.62 20.05 -8.65
N GLU A 208 -2.47 20.70 -8.51
CA GLU A 208 -2.37 22.07 -8.00
C GLU A 208 -2.91 23.06 -9.04
N ALA A 209 -2.46 22.94 -10.29
CA ALA A 209 -2.89 23.83 -11.36
C ALA A 209 -4.39 23.77 -11.65
N THR A 210 -4.98 22.56 -11.58
CA THR A 210 -6.43 22.37 -11.79
C THR A 210 -7.27 22.76 -10.58
N ALA A 211 -6.66 22.89 -9.39
CA ALA A 211 -7.32 23.37 -8.18
C ALA A 211 -7.36 24.90 -8.04
N LEU A 212 -6.58 25.62 -8.83
CA LEU A 212 -6.51 27.09 -8.75
C LEU A 212 -7.87 27.74 -9.00
N THR A 213 -8.20 28.70 -8.17
CA THR A 213 -9.32 29.65 -8.32
C THR A 213 -8.78 31.06 -8.46
N TRP A 214 -9.63 31.99 -8.92
CA TRP A 214 -9.23 33.39 -9.06
C TRP A 214 -8.83 34.04 -7.73
N GLU A 215 -9.32 33.54 -6.61
CA GLU A 215 -8.95 33.98 -5.25
C GLU A 215 -7.51 33.64 -4.87
N ASP A 216 -6.91 32.65 -5.54
CA ASP A 216 -5.52 32.24 -5.31
C ASP A 216 -4.54 33.10 -6.10
N ILE A 217 -5.01 33.97 -7.00
CA ILE A 217 -4.21 34.73 -7.94
C ILE A 217 -4.28 36.22 -7.59
N ASP A 218 -3.16 36.77 -7.20
CA ASP A 218 -2.99 38.22 -7.00
C ASP A 218 -2.27 38.83 -8.20
N PHE A 219 -3.03 39.55 -9.02
CA PHE A 219 -2.49 40.23 -10.21
C PHE A 219 -1.74 41.53 -9.87
N ASN A 220 -2.01 42.14 -8.71
CA ASN A 220 -1.32 43.35 -8.29
C ASN A 220 0.10 43.03 -7.81
N ASP A 221 0.19 42.08 -6.91
CA ASP A 221 1.48 41.60 -6.37
C ASP A 221 2.14 40.55 -7.28
N LYS A 222 1.45 40.12 -8.35
CA LYS A 222 1.91 39.10 -9.31
C LYS A 222 2.28 37.79 -8.63
N LEU A 223 1.38 37.24 -7.78
CA LEU A 223 1.60 36.07 -6.99
C LEU A 223 0.47 35.05 -7.18
N ILE A 224 0.84 33.75 -7.16
CA ILE A 224 -0.09 32.62 -7.07
C ILE A 224 0.11 31.93 -5.73
N ARG A 225 -0.96 31.73 -4.95
CA ARG A 225 -0.95 30.96 -3.71
C ARG A 225 -1.33 29.52 -3.98
N VAL A 226 -0.42 28.60 -3.66
CA VAL A 226 -0.64 27.15 -3.83
C VAL A 226 -0.91 26.55 -2.46
N ASN A 227 -2.16 26.21 -2.18
CA ASN A 227 -2.61 25.72 -0.86
C ASN A 227 -3.60 24.55 -0.98
N LYS A 228 -3.91 24.10 -2.19
CA LYS A 228 -4.89 23.04 -2.46
C LYS A 228 -4.52 22.21 -3.69
N THR A 229 -5.10 21.03 -3.78
CA THR A 229 -4.96 20.14 -4.94
C THR A 229 -6.31 19.54 -5.30
N LEU A 230 -6.54 19.32 -6.58
CA LEU A 230 -7.74 18.68 -7.11
C LEU A 230 -7.44 17.23 -7.47
N LEU A 231 -8.29 16.33 -7.02
CA LEU A 231 -8.25 14.91 -7.35
C LEU A 231 -9.55 14.51 -8.03
N TYR A 232 -9.47 13.71 -9.11
CA TYR A 232 -10.64 13.13 -9.76
C TYR A 232 -10.63 11.62 -9.54
N GLN A 233 -11.36 11.16 -8.52
CA GLN A 233 -11.40 9.75 -8.15
C GLN A 233 -12.67 9.41 -7.37
N LYS A 234 -12.95 8.10 -7.22
CA LYS A 234 -13.97 7.60 -6.31
C LYS A 234 -13.33 7.37 -4.96
N LEU A 235 -13.81 8.06 -3.93
CA LEU A 235 -13.44 7.83 -2.53
C LEU A 235 -14.51 6.97 -1.84
N GLU A 236 -14.23 6.57 -0.60
CA GLU A 236 -15.20 5.88 0.25
C GLU A 236 -16.41 6.78 0.50
N GLY A 237 -17.60 6.28 0.21
CA GLY A 237 -18.85 7.05 0.27
C GLY A 237 -19.31 7.67 -1.06
N ASP A 238 -18.48 7.69 -2.10
CA ASP A 238 -18.88 8.18 -3.41
C ASP A 238 -19.58 7.08 -4.23
N GLU A 239 -20.65 7.45 -4.95
CA GLU A 239 -21.29 6.53 -5.90
C GLU A 239 -20.43 6.35 -7.15
N MET A 240 -19.81 7.42 -7.65
CA MET A 240 -18.97 7.44 -8.84
C MET A 240 -17.70 8.27 -8.63
N ARG A 241 -16.83 8.31 -9.65
CA ARG A 241 -15.67 9.22 -9.62
C ARG A 241 -16.15 10.67 -9.61
N THR A 242 -15.64 11.45 -8.66
CA THR A 242 -15.96 12.87 -8.52
C THR A 242 -14.71 13.69 -8.20
N PHE A 243 -14.85 15.01 -8.23
CA PHE A 243 -13.76 15.91 -7.91
C PHE A 243 -13.71 16.17 -6.41
N HIS A 244 -12.51 16.02 -5.84
CA HIS A 244 -12.24 16.32 -4.44
C HIS A 244 -11.13 17.37 -4.37
N VAL A 245 -11.43 18.47 -3.70
CA VAL A 245 -10.41 19.49 -3.36
C VAL A 245 -9.93 19.20 -1.95
N GLY A 246 -8.61 19.13 -1.78
CA GLY A 246 -8.00 18.87 -0.49
C GLY A 246 -6.70 19.65 -0.31
N PRO A 247 -6.12 19.61 0.90
CA PRO A 247 -4.82 20.22 1.15
C PRO A 247 -3.74 19.52 0.34
N PRO A 248 -2.61 20.19 0.07
CA PRO A 248 -1.46 19.56 -0.55
C PRO A 248 -0.93 18.39 0.30
N LYS A 249 -0.18 17.48 -0.33
CA LYS A 249 0.34 16.27 0.31
C LYS A 249 1.24 16.54 1.52
N THR A 250 1.96 17.66 1.52
CA THR A 250 2.86 18.07 2.60
C THR A 250 2.68 19.56 2.90
N GLN A 251 2.96 19.96 4.13
CA GLN A 251 2.89 21.37 4.53
C GLN A 251 3.87 22.25 3.72
N ALA A 252 5.03 21.71 3.35
CA ALA A 252 6.00 22.38 2.47
C ALA A 252 5.50 22.59 1.04
N SER A 253 4.40 21.97 0.64
CA SER A 253 3.76 22.22 -0.66
C SER A 253 2.93 23.50 -0.67
N ASN A 254 2.61 24.06 0.50
CA ASN A 254 2.02 25.40 0.59
C ASN A 254 3.13 26.41 0.25
N ARG A 255 2.94 27.12 -0.85
CA ARG A 255 3.93 28.08 -1.35
C ARG A 255 3.28 29.19 -2.14
N VAL A 256 4.03 30.25 -2.33
CA VAL A 256 3.67 31.37 -3.21
C VAL A 256 4.63 31.34 -4.39
N ILE A 257 4.10 31.55 -5.59
CA ILE A 257 4.86 31.52 -6.85
C ILE A 257 4.68 32.87 -7.52
N PRO A 258 5.76 33.51 -8.00
CA PRO A 258 5.65 34.75 -8.80
C PRO A 258 5.06 34.45 -10.19
N ILE A 259 4.28 35.39 -10.73
CA ILE A 259 3.67 35.32 -12.05
C ILE A 259 4.59 35.97 -13.07
N SER A 260 5.08 35.20 -14.06
CA SER A 260 5.79 35.76 -15.24
C SER A 260 4.82 36.48 -16.17
N LYS A 261 5.35 37.27 -17.10
CA LYS A 261 4.54 37.94 -18.13
C LYS A 261 3.73 36.94 -18.97
N GLU A 262 4.34 35.84 -19.38
CA GLU A 262 3.74 34.78 -20.18
C GLU A 262 2.63 34.08 -19.40
N CYS A 263 2.86 33.79 -18.13
CA CYS A 263 1.87 33.24 -17.25
C CYS A 263 0.67 34.17 -17.04
N GLU A 264 0.91 35.47 -16.84
CA GLU A 264 -0.14 36.48 -16.70
C GLU A 264 -1.01 36.57 -17.95
N ILE A 265 -0.40 36.58 -19.14
CA ILE A 265 -1.11 36.57 -20.42
C ILE A 265 -1.98 35.32 -20.54
N ALA A 266 -1.44 34.12 -20.20
CA ALA A 266 -2.17 32.88 -20.28
C ALA A 266 -3.36 32.82 -19.29
N LEU A 267 -3.19 33.34 -18.08
CA LEU A 267 -4.25 33.42 -17.07
C LEU A 267 -5.37 34.40 -17.51
N LYS A 268 -5.03 35.52 -18.12
CA LYS A 268 -6.01 36.53 -18.58
C LYS A 268 -6.68 36.18 -19.90
N ARG A 269 -6.16 35.20 -20.66
CA ARG A 269 -6.79 34.77 -21.92
C ARG A 269 -8.18 34.17 -21.68
N PRO A 270 -9.21 34.55 -22.47
CA PRO A 270 -10.53 33.97 -22.35
C PRO A 270 -10.48 32.47 -22.65
N ARG A 271 -11.08 31.68 -21.77
CA ARG A 271 -11.16 30.22 -21.91
C ARG A 271 -12.03 29.86 -23.11
N LYS A 272 -11.49 29.18 -24.12
CA LYS A 272 -12.30 28.62 -25.20
C LYS A 272 -13.27 27.59 -24.60
N ARG A 273 -14.59 27.83 -24.71
CA ARG A 273 -15.61 26.86 -24.30
C ARG A 273 -15.40 25.57 -25.08
N ARG A 274 -15.24 24.45 -24.38
CA ARG A 274 -15.28 23.13 -24.98
C ARG A 274 -16.64 23.03 -25.70
N ARG A 275 -16.66 22.88 -27.03
CA ARG A 275 -17.84 22.37 -27.70
C ARG A 275 -18.19 21.06 -27.00
N LYS A 276 -19.42 20.94 -26.43
CA LYS A 276 -19.93 19.67 -25.92
C LYS A 276 -19.64 18.63 -26.98
N CYS A 277 -18.69 17.71 -26.73
CA CYS A 277 -18.70 16.47 -27.48
C CYS A 277 -20.08 15.87 -27.19
N ARG A 278 -20.99 15.90 -28.15
CA ARG A 278 -22.12 14.99 -28.16
C ARG A 278 -21.48 13.60 -28.16
N CYS A 279 -21.41 12.97 -27.01
CA CYS A 279 -21.41 11.52 -26.97
C CYS A 279 -22.69 11.16 -27.71
N LYS A 280 -22.56 10.53 -28.86
CA LYS A 280 -23.66 9.82 -29.47
C LYS A 280 -24.09 8.79 -28.43
N GLU A 281 -25.09 9.12 -27.64
CA GLU A 281 -25.88 8.13 -26.91
C GLU A 281 -26.42 7.22 -27.98
N ASN A 282 -26.19 5.95 -27.83
CA ASN A 282 -26.69 4.88 -28.67
C ASN A 282 -28.24 4.98 -28.73
N GLU A 283 -28.76 5.63 -29.72
CA GLU A 283 -30.11 5.43 -30.24
C GLU A 283 -30.06 4.27 -31.26
N GLU A 284 -29.57 3.09 -30.84
CA GLU A 284 -29.73 1.84 -31.58
C GLU A 284 -30.04 0.70 -30.62
N ALA A 285 -31.13 0.83 -29.88
CA ALA A 285 -31.75 -0.32 -29.21
C ALA A 285 -33.24 -0.07 -29.06
N GLY A 286 -33.99 0.00 -30.17
CA GLY A 286 -35.40 0.26 -30.09
C GLY A 286 -36.19 0.07 -31.39
N GLU A 287 -35.69 -0.69 -32.36
CA GLU A 287 -36.53 -1.11 -33.51
C GLU A 287 -36.15 -2.54 -33.95
N ALA A 288 -36.58 -3.51 -33.17
CA ALA A 288 -36.76 -4.88 -33.64
C ALA A 288 -37.75 -5.60 -32.73
N SER A 289 -39.01 -5.22 -32.83
CA SER A 289 -40.13 -6.06 -32.43
C SER A 289 -41.41 -5.51 -33.16
N ASN A 290 -41.61 -5.98 -34.35
CA ASN A 290 -42.89 -6.30 -34.93
C ASN A 290 -42.71 -7.42 -35.94
#